data_3467f9e808c8f8e1d22f755f83b207cd
#
_entry.id   3467f9e808c8f8e1d22f755f83b207cd
#
_cell.length_a   1.000
_cell.length_b   1.000
_cell.length_c   1.000
_cell.angle_alpha   90.00
_cell.angle_beta   90.00
_cell.angle_gamma   90.00
#
_symmetry.space_group_name_H-M   'P 1'
#
loop_
_entity.id
_entity.type
_entity.pdbx_description
1 polymer ?
#
loop_
_entity_poly.entity_id
_entity_poly.type
_entity_poly.pdbx_seq_one_letter_code
_entity_poly.pdbx_strand_id
1 'polypeptide(L)'
;NSISNALSTVMNLEGVTYNWRTEEFPERSFGERMEYGVIAQQVEKFVPELVSTDKDGYKAVQYSHMVPLLLEAIKEQQEIINSQSQEIGVLKASVEAISDYIKTAEK
;
A
#
# COMPACT_ATOMS: atom_id res chain seq x y z
N ASN A 1 -19.60 8.72 -3.26
CA ASN A 1 -19.25 7.80 -2.17
C ASN A 1 -17.75 7.82 -1.90
N SER A 2 -17.38 7.86 -0.64
CA SER A 2 -15.98 7.79 -0.25
C SER A 2 -15.47 6.36 -0.33
N ILE A 3 -14.20 6.20 -0.67
CA ILE A 3 -13.56 4.87 -0.68
C ILE A 3 -13.31 4.47 0.77
N SER A 4 -13.80 3.30 1.16
CA SER A 4 -13.58 2.78 2.50
C SER A 4 -12.64 1.57 2.45
N ASN A 5 -11.98 1.27 3.56
CA ASN A 5 -11.06 0.14 3.69
C ASN A 5 -9.94 0.16 2.66
N ALA A 6 -9.50 1.36 2.26
CA ALA A 6 -8.49 1.54 1.24
C ALA A 6 -7.14 0.96 1.67
N LEU A 7 -6.72 1.21 2.91
CA LEU A 7 -5.44 0.69 3.40
C LEU A 7 -5.42 -0.83 3.42
N SER A 8 -6.48 -1.45 3.92
CA SER A 8 -6.61 -2.90 3.95
C SER A 8 -6.54 -3.49 2.54
N THR A 9 -7.20 -2.85 1.58
CA THR A 9 -7.17 -3.28 0.18
C THR A 9 -5.75 -3.20 -0.38
N VAL A 10 -5.08 -2.08 -0.18
CA VAL A 10 -3.72 -1.86 -0.68
C VAL A 10 -2.74 -2.87 -0.08
N MET A 11 -2.92 -3.22 1.19
CA MET A 11 -2.03 -4.18 1.86
C MET A 11 -2.11 -5.59 1.27
N ASN A 12 -3.16 -5.88 0.52
CA ASN A 12 -3.30 -7.16 -0.19
C ASN A 12 -2.66 -7.15 -1.58
N LEU A 13 -2.17 -6.01 -2.03
CA LEU A 13 -1.53 -5.89 -3.33
C LEU A 13 -0.01 -5.94 -3.16
N GLU A 14 0.68 -6.35 -4.21
CA GLU A 14 2.13 -6.47 -4.18
C GLU A 14 2.74 -5.68 -5.32
N GLY A 15 3.71 -4.83 -4.98
CA GLY A 15 4.49 -4.13 -6.01
C GLY A 15 5.60 -5.06 -6.49
N VAL A 16 5.78 -5.14 -7.77
CA VAL A 16 6.79 -6.02 -8.36
C VAL A 16 7.60 -5.26 -9.41
N THR A 17 8.76 -5.78 -9.72
CA THR A 17 9.54 -5.34 -10.87
C THR A 17 9.48 -6.44 -11.91
N TYR A 18 9.49 -6.06 -13.16
CA TYR A 18 9.44 -7.02 -14.25
C TYR A 18 10.15 -6.48 -15.48
N ASN A 19 10.57 -7.41 -16.35
CA ASN A 19 11.10 -7.07 -17.65
C ASN A 19 10.07 -7.51 -18.69
N TRP A 20 9.84 -6.65 -19.68
CA TRP A 20 8.95 -7.00 -20.77
C TRP A 20 9.54 -8.14 -21.58
N ARG A 21 8.69 -9.11 -21.96
CA ARG A 21 9.10 -10.24 -22.79
C ARG A 21 9.02 -9.83 -24.25
N THR A 22 10.01 -9.11 -24.70
CA THR A 22 10.05 -8.59 -26.07
C THR A 22 10.01 -9.70 -27.11
N GLU A 23 10.53 -10.86 -26.79
CA GLU A 23 10.52 -12.02 -27.67
C GLU A 23 9.10 -12.56 -27.92
N GLU A 24 8.23 -12.46 -26.91
CA GLU A 24 6.83 -12.89 -27.02
C GLU A 24 5.95 -11.85 -27.67
N PHE A 25 6.32 -10.57 -27.56
CA PHE A 25 5.49 -9.47 -28.04
C PHE A 25 6.32 -8.46 -28.83
N PRO A 26 7.02 -8.90 -29.90
CA PRO A 26 7.90 -7.99 -30.62
C PRO A 26 7.17 -6.81 -31.25
N GLU A 27 5.90 -6.99 -31.64
CA GLU A 27 5.08 -5.94 -32.23
C GLU A 27 4.70 -4.82 -31.26
N ARG A 28 4.89 -5.05 -29.96
CA ARG A 28 4.54 -4.05 -28.95
C ARG A 28 5.70 -3.11 -28.59
N SER A 29 6.86 -3.36 -29.15
CA SER A 29 8.05 -2.51 -28.99
C SER A 29 8.39 -2.21 -27.53
N PHE A 30 8.32 -3.20 -26.66
CA PHE A 30 8.70 -3.05 -25.25
C PHE A 30 10.21 -2.82 -25.14
N GLY A 31 10.60 -1.93 -24.23
CA GLY A 31 12.01 -1.72 -23.94
C GLY A 31 12.59 -2.87 -23.12
N GLU A 32 13.89 -2.95 -23.06
CA GLU A 32 14.59 -3.98 -22.29
C GLU A 32 14.75 -3.63 -20.80
N ARG A 33 14.41 -2.41 -20.42
CA ARG A 33 14.62 -1.98 -19.05
C ARG A 33 13.56 -2.54 -18.12
N MET A 34 13.94 -2.61 -16.84
CA MET A 34 13.06 -3.08 -15.78
C MET A 34 11.96 -2.07 -15.50
N GLU A 35 10.76 -2.58 -15.34
CA GLU A 35 9.58 -1.76 -15.04
C GLU A 35 9.05 -2.11 -13.65
N TYR A 36 8.32 -1.19 -13.06
CA TYR A 36 7.65 -1.38 -11.77
C TYR A 36 6.16 -1.47 -12.00
N GLY A 37 5.53 -2.36 -11.29
CA GLY A 37 4.08 -2.51 -11.44
C GLY A 37 3.48 -3.41 -10.39
N VAL A 38 2.26 -3.82 -10.64
CA VAL A 38 1.53 -4.76 -9.80
C VAL A 38 1.03 -5.91 -10.67
N ILE A 39 0.71 -7.02 -10.02
CA ILE A 39 0.21 -8.20 -10.74
C ILE A 39 -1.28 -8.01 -11.02
N ALA A 40 -1.67 -7.95 -12.29
CA ALA A 40 -3.04 -7.64 -12.70
C ALA A 40 -4.05 -8.64 -12.12
N GLN A 41 -3.73 -9.93 -12.11
CA GLN A 41 -4.63 -10.94 -11.57
C GLN A 41 -4.87 -10.75 -10.07
N GLN A 42 -3.86 -10.29 -9.35
CA GLN A 42 -3.98 -9.99 -7.94
C GLN A 42 -4.86 -8.76 -7.71
N VAL A 43 -4.65 -7.72 -8.51
CA VAL A 43 -5.47 -6.51 -8.43
C VAL A 43 -6.93 -6.85 -8.75
N GLU A 44 -7.15 -7.66 -9.77
CA GLU A 44 -8.49 -8.07 -10.16
C GLU A 44 -9.23 -8.78 -9.04
N LYS A 45 -8.54 -9.57 -8.26
CA LYS A 45 -9.12 -10.30 -7.13
C LYS A 45 -9.68 -9.36 -6.07
N PHE A 46 -8.99 -8.25 -5.80
CA PHE A 46 -9.37 -7.33 -4.74
C PHE A 46 -10.08 -6.08 -5.23
N VAL A 47 -9.73 -5.60 -6.43
CA VAL A 47 -10.32 -4.38 -7.01
C VAL A 47 -10.51 -4.62 -8.50
N PRO A 48 -11.50 -5.42 -8.90
CA PRO A 48 -11.66 -5.76 -10.31
C PRO A 48 -11.91 -4.55 -11.21
N GLU A 49 -12.45 -3.47 -10.67
CA GLU A 49 -12.72 -2.23 -11.42
C GLU A 49 -11.44 -1.59 -11.97
N LEU A 50 -10.28 -1.92 -11.42
CA LEU A 50 -9.01 -1.35 -11.86
C LEU A 50 -8.33 -2.15 -12.97
N VAL A 51 -8.92 -3.26 -13.37
CA VAL A 51 -8.32 -4.14 -14.38
C VAL A 51 -9.21 -4.18 -15.62
N SER A 52 -8.58 -3.97 -16.78
CA SER A 52 -9.24 -4.15 -18.06
C SER A 52 -8.62 -5.35 -18.76
N THR A 53 -9.43 -6.04 -19.55
CA THR A 53 -8.98 -7.19 -20.32
C THR A 53 -9.19 -6.86 -21.80
N ASP A 54 -8.14 -7.01 -22.60
CA ASP A 54 -8.27 -6.75 -24.02
C ASP A 54 -8.91 -7.96 -24.73
N LYS A 55 -9.15 -7.83 -26.03
CA LYS A 55 -9.79 -8.88 -26.82
C LYS A 55 -8.97 -10.17 -26.92
N ASP A 56 -7.67 -10.08 -26.66
CA ASP A 56 -6.79 -11.24 -26.67
C ASP A 56 -6.64 -11.90 -25.30
N GLY A 57 -7.37 -11.37 -24.31
CA GLY A 57 -7.34 -11.92 -22.96
C GLY A 57 -6.25 -11.38 -22.05
N TYR A 58 -5.45 -10.43 -22.52
CA TYR A 58 -4.40 -9.84 -21.70
C TYR A 58 -4.98 -8.80 -20.75
N LYS A 59 -4.57 -8.87 -19.50
CA LYS A 59 -5.06 -7.98 -18.46
C LYS A 59 -4.12 -6.80 -18.26
N ALA A 60 -4.70 -5.63 -18.03
CA ALA A 60 -3.94 -4.41 -17.78
C ALA A 60 -4.54 -3.68 -16.58
N VAL A 61 -3.67 -3.11 -15.76
CA VAL A 61 -4.07 -2.33 -14.58
C VAL A 61 -4.16 -0.86 -14.98
N GLN A 62 -5.24 -0.22 -14.59
CA GLN A 62 -5.44 1.21 -14.83
C GLN A 62 -4.81 1.99 -13.68
N TYR A 63 -3.51 2.24 -13.80
CA TYR A 63 -2.72 2.86 -12.73
C TYR A 63 -3.24 4.23 -12.31
N SER A 64 -3.71 5.03 -13.26
CA SER A 64 -4.25 6.35 -12.93
C SER A 64 -5.45 6.26 -11.99
N HIS A 65 -6.22 5.17 -12.08
CA HIS A 65 -7.37 4.94 -11.23
C HIS A 65 -6.98 4.39 -9.86
N MET A 66 -5.75 3.94 -9.70
CA MET A 66 -5.22 3.53 -8.40
C MET A 66 -4.89 4.72 -7.51
N VAL A 67 -4.67 5.89 -8.10
CA VAL A 67 -4.28 7.08 -7.33
C VAL A 67 -5.31 7.44 -6.25
N PRO A 68 -6.61 7.49 -6.54
CA PRO A 68 -7.59 7.75 -5.47
C PRO A 68 -7.58 6.69 -4.37
N LEU A 69 -7.38 5.42 -4.73
CA LEU A 69 -7.29 4.34 -3.75
C LEU A 69 -6.10 4.55 -2.83
N LEU A 70 -4.93 4.87 -3.42
CA LEU A 70 -3.72 5.13 -2.65
C LEU A 70 -3.85 6.38 -1.79
N LEU A 71 -4.52 7.40 -2.30
CA LEU A 71 -4.81 8.62 -1.56
C LEU A 71 -5.55 8.30 -0.26
N GLU A 72 -6.63 7.54 -0.35
CA GLU A 72 -7.42 7.18 0.82
C GLU A 72 -6.68 6.22 1.75
N ALA A 73 -5.86 5.33 1.19
CA ALA A 73 -5.02 4.44 2.00
C ALA A 73 -3.99 5.23 2.83
N ILE A 74 -3.38 6.24 2.22
CA ILE A 74 -2.41 7.09 2.92
C ILE A 74 -3.10 7.86 4.05
N LYS A 75 -4.31 8.36 3.81
CA LYS A 75 -5.07 9.09 4.83
C LYS A 75 -5.44 8.17 6.00
N GLU A 76 -5.88 6.95 5.72
CA GLU A 76 -6.15 5.96 6.78
C GLU A 76 -4.90 5.66 7.58
N GLN A 77 -3.76 5.51 6.89
CA GLN A 77 -2.49 5.26 7.54
C GLN A 77 -2.09 6.42 8.44
N GLN A 78 -2.32 7.66 7.98
CA GLN A 78 -2.01 8.84 8.78
C GLN A 78 -2.86 8.90 10.06
N GLU A 79 -4.13 8.51 9.98
CA GLU A 79 -4.98 8.43 11.16
C GLU A 79 -4.44 7.43 12.19
N ILE A 80 -3.96 6.29 11.70
CA ILE A 80 -3.34 5.28 12.55
C ILE A 80 -2.07 5.81 13.19
N ILE A 81 -1.25 6.49 12.41
CA ILE A 81 -0.01 7.11 12.90
C ILE A 81 -0.31 8.12 14.00
N ASN A 82 -1.35 8.94 13.81
CA ASN A 82 -1.73 9.94 14.81
C ASN A 82 -2.19 9.27 16.12
N SER A 83 -2.99 8.22 16.02
CA SER A 83 -3.42 7.42 17.19
C SER A 83 -2.23 6.82 17.92
N GLN A 84 -1.31 6.22 17.16
CA GLN A 84 -0.12 5.60 17.73
C GLN A 84 0.79 6.63 18.40
N SER A 85 0.88 7.80 17.81
CA SER A 85 1.66 8.91 18.38
C SER A 85 1.12 9.32 19.75
N GLN A 86 -0.22 9.37 19.88
CA GLN A 86 -0.86 9.67 21.16
C GLN A 86 -0.59 8.56 22.18
N GLU A 87 -0.70 7.29 21.75
CA GLU A 87 -0.43 6.15 22.61
C GLU A 87 1.01 6.12 23.09
N ILE A 88 1.95 6.46 22.20
CA ILE A 88 3.36 6.53 22.54
C ILE A 88 3.58 7.62 23.60
N GLY A 89 2.91 8.76 23.44
CA GLY A 89 2.98 9.85 24.41
C GLY A 89 2.51 9.42 25.81
N VAL A 90 1.37 8.71 25.87
CA VAL A 90 0.82 8.19 27.12
C VAL A 90 1.77 7.17 27.74
N LEU A 91 2.28 6.23 26.93
CA LEU A 91 3.22 5.22 27.42
C LEU A 91 4.52 5.84 27.93
N LYS A 92 5.02 6.83 27.22
CA LYS A 92 6.23 7.55 27.61
C LYS A 92 6.05 8.24 28.96
N ALA A 93 4.91 8.91 29.14
CA ALA A 93 4.58 9.55 30.42
C ALA A 93 4.48 8.54 31.54
N SER A 94 3.88 7.36 31.25
CA SER A 94 3.75 6.28 32.25
C SER A 94 5.12 5.73 32.64
N VAL A 95 6.00 5.55 31.67
CA VAL A 95 7.35 5.06 31.92
C VAL A 95 8.12 6.07 32.78
N GLU A 96 7.99 7.35 32.48
CA GLU A 96 8.64 8.42 33.25
C GLU A 96 8.14 8.44 34.71
N ALA A 97 6.84 8.28 34.91
CA ALA A 97 6.23 8.24 36.23
C ALA A 97 6.73 7.04 37.04
N ILE A 98 6.83 5.87 36.41
CA ILE A 98 7.34 4.66 37.05
C ILE A 98 8.82 4.85 37.40
N SER A 99 9.59 5.41 36.48
CA SER A 99 11.02 5.67 36.69
C SER A 99 11.23 6.61 37.90
N ASP A 100 10.45 7.67 37.99
CA ASP A 100 10.53 8.63 39.09
C ASP A 100 10.13 7.97 40.42
N TYR A 101 9.12 7.13 40.41
CA TYR A 101 8.69 6.38 41.58
C TYR A 101 9.81 5.47 42.08
N ILE A 102 10.48 4.76 41.18
CA ILE A 102 11.58 3.86 41.50
C ILE A 102 12.75 4.66 42.12
N LYS A 103 13.11 5.80 41.52
CA LYS A 103 14.16 6.66 42.04
C LYS A 103 13.86 7.15 43.44
N THR A 104 12.61 7.53 43.68
CA THR A 104 12.17 7.99 45.00
C THR A 104 12.21 6.86 46.03
N ALA A 105 11.79 5.64 45.61
CA ALA A 105 11.76 4.47 46.46
C ALA A 105 13.18 4.02 46.89
N GLU A 106 14.20 4.32 46.10
CA GLU A 106 15.57 3.95 46.37
C GLU A 106 16.25 4.83 47.43
N LYS A 107 15.63 5.94 47.84
CA LYS A 107 16.18 6.85 48.82
C LYS A 107 15.88 6.40 50.25
#